data_9324220869cdcaf46a8469b49b67410a
#
_entry.id   9324220869cdcaf46a8469b49b67410a
#
_cell.length_a   1.000
_cell.length_b   1.000
_cell.length_c   1.000
_cell.angle_alpha   90.00
_cell.angle_beta   90.00
_cell.angle_gamma   90.00
#
_symmetry.space_group_name_H-M   'P 1'
#
loop_
_entity.id
_entity.type
_entity.pdbx_description
1 polymer ?
#
loop_
_entity_poly.entity_id
_entity_poly.type
_entity_poly.pdbx_seq_one_letter_code
_entity_poly.pdbx_strand_id
1 'polypeptide(L)'
;GQQVWGLNEPALAGWNVLPYIWSNGGNITDDACTTATGYVNSPETVAAVQKLVDLYANGEFTGFNSGDIPMTDGFGTGRYMMLLEGPWKTAELAGAYPDFNYGTSEVPAGSAGSISVLGGEDIAMFNTANKEGAWKFMKFMTSEYAQEEMAKCGQIPVNETALDSQTVKDASFAPFLEAITTAKARPTVASWSEIDNALTVAMTDMIVNGADVQQTLDQLAVTIDGLLAE
;
A
#
# COMPACT_ATOMS: atom_id res chain seq x y z
N GLY A 1 12.09 -15.08 -26.26
CA GLY A 1 12.53 -14.20 -25.19
C GLY A 1 11.76 -14.48 -23.91
N GLN A 2 12.30 -14.12 -22.80
CA GLN A 2 11.62 -14.23 -21.51
C GLN A 2 10.53 -13.15 -21.44
N GLN A 3 9.35 -13.49 -20.94
CA GLN A 3 8.26 -12.53 -20.81
C GLN A 3 8.59 -11.50 -19.71
N VAL A 4 8.29 -10.23 -19.98
CA VAL A 4 8.46 -9.09 -19.08
C VAL A 4 7.10 -8.43 -18.90
N TRP A 5 6.78 -8.05 -17.66
CA TRP A 5 5.54 -7.33 -17.32
C TRP A 5 5.86 -5.92 -16.86
N GLY A 6 4.88 -5.02 -16.99
CA GLY A 6 4.99 -3.65 -16.51
C GLY A 6 5.10 -3.61 -14.99
N LEU A 7 4.23 -4.33 -14.28
CA LEU A 7 4.20 -4.36 -12.82
C LEU A 7 3.76 -5.75 -12.32
N ASN A 8 4.32 -6.17 -11.19
CA ASN A 8 3.82 -7.32 -10.43
C ASN A 8 3.15 -6.83 -9.15
N GLU A 9 1.85 -7.16 -9.00
CA GLU A 9 1.09 -6.88 -7.79
C GLU A 9 0.23 -8.10 -7.45
N PRO A 10 0.72 -8.97 -6.56
CA PRO A 10 0.02 -10.20 -6.18
C PRO A 10 -0.99 -10.02 -5.05
N ALA A 11 -1.15 -8.81 -4.54
CA ALA A 11 -2.04 -8.51 -3.44
C ALA A 11 -3.09 -7.45 -3.84
N LEU A 12 -4.33 -7.63 -3.41
CA LEU A 12 -5.47 -6.78 -3.76
C LEU A 12 -6.18 -6.20 -2.52
N ALA A 13 -5.47 -6.15 -1.39
CA ALA A 13 -5.95 -5.49 -0.18
C ALA A 13 -5.96 -3.96 -0.34
N GLY A 14 -6.63 -3.26 0.56
CA GLY A 14 -6.71 -1.81 0.53
C GLY A 14 -5.36 -1.12 0.46
N TRP A 15 -4.34 -1.66 1.13
CA TRP A 15 -2.95 -1.18 1.00
C TRP A 15 -2.49 -1.08 -0.46
N ASN A 16 -2.82 -2.06 -1.28
CA ASN A 16 -2.35 -2.18 -2.66
C ASN A 16 -3.22 -1.41 -3.65
N VAL A 17 -4.56 -1.38 -3.43
CA VAL A 17 -5.50 -0.85 -4.43
C VAL A 17 -5.96 0.58 -4.18
N LEU A 18 -5.97 1.05 -2.92
CA LEU A 18 -6.43 2.39 -2.59
C LEU A 18 -5.62 3.51 -3.26
N PRO A 19 -4.28 3.42 -3.41
CA PRO A 19 -3.53 4.41 -4.16
C PRO A 19 -4.03 4.61 -5.59
N TYR A 20 -4.42 3.54 -6.29
CA TYR A 20 -5.00 3.62 -7.63
C TYR A 20 -6.37 4.28 -7.63
N ILE A 21 -7.23 3.94 -6.67
CA ILE A 21 -8.56 4.50 -6.51
C ILE A 21 -8.47 5.99 -6.19
N TRP A 22 -7.73 6.36 -5.16
CA TRP A 22 -7.61 7.74 -4.70
C TRP A 22 -6.94 8.65 -5.72
N SER A 23 -5.85 8.21 -6.35
CA SER A 23 -5.16 9.01 -7.37
C SER A 23 -6.04 9.29 -8.59
N ASN A 24 -7.01 8.44 -8.88
CA ASN A 24 -7.98 8.66 -9.96
C ASN A 24 -9.29 9.35 -9.50
N GLY A 25 -9.34 9.86 -8.26
CA GLY A 25 -10.47 10.66 -7.74
C GLY A 25 -11.59 9.84 -7.08
N GLY A 26 -11.44 8.51 -7.01
CA GLY A 26 -12.37 7.63 -6.30
C GLY A 26 -12.13 7.60 -4.78
N ASN A 27 -13.05 6.96 -4.06
CA ASN A 27 -12.92 6.67 -2.64
C ASN A 27 -13.76 5.43 -2.29
N ILE A 28 -13.59 4.87 -1.09
CA ILE A 28 -14.39 3.72 -0.64
C ILE A 28 -15.48 4.11 0.35
N THR A 29 -15.35 5.25 1.03
CA THR A 29 -16.35 5.80 1.95
C THR A 29 -16.37 7.33 1.85
N ASP A 30 -17.36 7.97 2.46
CA ASP A 30 -17.31 9.39 2.77
C ASP A 30 -16.19 9.70 3.79
N ASP A 31 -15.84 10.98 3.95
CA ASP A 31 -14.76 11.41 4.86
C ASP A 31 -15.04 11.10 6.34
N ALA A 32 -16.32 10.97 6.72
CA ALA A 32 -16.74 10.61 8.06
C ALA A 32 -16.81 9.09 8.30
N CYS A 33 -16.54 8.28 7.27
CA CYS A 33 -16.65 6.83 7.27
C CYS A 33 -18.05 6.36 7.74
N THR A 34 -19.11 6.99 7.24
CA THR A 34 -20.50 6.68 7.59
C THR A 34 -21.27 5.97 6.49
N THR A 35 -20.80 6.07 5.24
CA THR A 35 -21.40 5.37 4.10
C THR A 35 -20.36 5.07 3.01
N ALA A 36 -20.52 3.95 2.35
CA ALA A 36 -19.76 3.54 1.17
C ALA A 36 -20.57 3.74 -0.12
N THR A 37 -21.91 3.68 -0.04
CA THR A 37 -22.80 3.93 -1.19
C THR A 37 -22.59 5.34 -1.75
N GLY A 38 -22.32 5.42 -3.05
CA GLY A 38 -21.99 6.67 -3.75
C GLY A 38 -20.51 7.04 -3.71
N TYR A 39 -19.66 6.25 -3.04
CA TYR A 39 -18.20 6.41 -2.96
C TYR A 39 -17.49 5.20 -3.58
N VAL A 40 -17.58 4.01 -2.97
CA VAL A 40 -16.92 2.82 -3.53
C VAL A 40 -17.49 2.42 -4.89
N ASN A 41 -18.74 2.75 -5.16
CA ASN A 41 -19.40 2.53 -6.45
C ASN A 41 -19.65 3.81 -7.25
N SER A 42 -18.91 4.89 -6.92
CA SER A 42 -18.97 6.13 -7.70
C SER A 42 -18.38 5.95 -9.11
N PRO A 43 -18.77 6.79 -10.07
CA PRO A 43 -18.20 6.72 -11.42
C PRO A 43 -16.67 6.80 -11.45
N GLU A 44 -16.06 7.59 -10.56
CA GLU A 44 -14.63 7.77 -10.44
C GLU A 44 -13.96 6.48 -9.92
N THR A 45 -14.53 5.85 -8.88
CA THR A 45 -14.03 4.57 -8.34
C THR A 45 -14.18 3.46 -9.36
N VAL A 46 -15.34 3.36 -10.01
CA VAL A 46 -15.61 2.37 -11.07
C VAL A 46 -14.59 2.52 -12.20
N ALA A 47 -14.34 3.75 -12.67
CA ALA A 47 -13.37 3.99 -13.74
C ALA A 47 -11.92 3.65 -13.32
N ALA A 48 -11.55 3.94 -12.07
CA ALA A 48 -10.23 3.59 -11.52
C ALA A 48 -10.04 2.07 -11.42
N VAL A 49 -11.04 1.36 -10.91
CA VAL A 49 -11.01 -0.11 -10.78
C VAL A 49 -11.04 -0.78 -12.15
N GLN A 50 -11.88 -0.29 -13.08
CA GLN A 50 -11.93 -0.82 -14.46
C GLN A 50 -10.56 -0.71 -15.13
N LYS A 51 -9.89 0.43 -15.00
CA LYS A 51 -8.54 0.63 -15.53
C LYS A 51 -7.54 -0.38 -14.94
N LEU A 52 -7.63 -0.67 -13.64
CA LEU A 52 -6.78 -1.68 -13.01
C LEU A 52 -7.08 -3.08 -13.54
N VAL A 53 -8.36 -3.44 -13.66
CA VAL A 53 -8.81 -4.72 -14.28
C VAL A 53 -8.26 -4.85 -15.70
N ASP A 54 -8.35 -3.80 -16.51
CA ASP A 54 -7.85 -3.79 -17.89
C ASP A 54 -6.33 -4.01 -17.96
N LEU A 55 -5.54 -3.43 -17.04
CA LEU A 55 -4.09 -3.62 -16.98
C LEU A 55 -3.69 -5.09 -16.74
N TYR A 56 -4.44 -5.80 -15.88
CA TYR A 56 -4.24 -7.25 -15.70
C TYR A 56 -4.73 -8.05 -16.92
N ALA A 57 -5.90 -7.73 -17.45
CA ALA A 57 -6.49 -8.43 -18.59
C ALA A 57 -5.62 -8.31 -19.86
N ASN A 58 -4.98 -7.16 -20.07
CA ASN A 58 -4.06 -6.91 -21.18
C ASN A 58 -2.66 -7.49 -20.97
N GLY A 59 -2.37 -8.07 -19.80
CA GLY A 59 -1.05 -8.63 -19.47
C GLY A 59 0.04 -7.59 -19.24
N GLU A 60 -0.34 -6.35 -18.93
CA GLU A 60 0.59 -5.29 -18.53
C GLU A 60 0.98 -5.45 -17.06
N PHE A 61 0.02 -5.87 -16.21
CA PHE A 61 0.22 -6.26 -14.83
C PHE A 61 0.16 -7.78 -14.67
N THR A 62 0.86 -8.29 -13.65
CA THR A 62 0.84 -9.70 -13.26
C THR A 62 0.82 -9.83 -11.73
N GLY A 63 0.64 -11.02 -11.21
CA GLY A 63 0.57 -11.35 -9.79
C GLY A 63 -0.28 -12.60 -9.52
N PHE A 64 -1.06 -13.01 -10.53
CA PHE A 64 -1.99 -14.16 -10.42
C PHE A 64 -1.76 -15.20 -11.53
N ASN A 65 -0.68 -15.09 -12.30
CA ASN A 65 -0.39 -15.99 -13.39
C ASN A 65 0.48 -17.16 -12.94
N SER A 66 0.25 -18.34 -13.54
CA SER A 66 1.16 -19.47 -13.37
C SER A 66 2.54 -19.11 -13.91
N GLY A 67 3.58 -19.23 -13.07
CA GLY A 67 4.95 -18.87 -13.40
C GLY A 67 5.37 -17.45 -12.98
N ASP A 68 4.51 -16.72 -12.28
CA ASP A 68 4.92 -15.53 -11.53
C ASP A 68 5.96 -15.93 -10.48
N ILE A 69 6.95 -15.08 -10.28
CA ILE A 69 8.02 -15.28 -9.30
C ILE A 69 7.92 -14.20 -8.22
N PRO A 70 8.59 -14.38 -7.08
CA PRO A 70 8.59 -13.37 -6.02
C PRO A 70 8.93 -11.98 -6.56
N MET A 71 8.23 -10.96 -6.05
CA MET A 71 8.26 -9.59 -6.53
C MET A 71 9.67 -9.02 -6.62
N THR A 72 10.46 -9.18 -5.54
CA THR A 72 11.85 -8.72 -5.46
C THR A 72 12.74 -9.39 -6.51
N ASP A 73 12.60 -10.71 -6.68
CA ASP A 73 13.38 -11.47 -7.66
C ASP A 73 13.00 -11.09 -9.09
N GLY A 74 11.71 -10.90 -9.34
CA GLY A 74 11.23 -10.49 -10.65
C GLY A 74 11.72 -9.10 -11.05
N PHE A 75 11.74 -8.15 -10.12
CA PHE A 75 12.26 -6.83 -10.37
C PHE A 75 13.78 -6.83 -10.50
N GLY A 76 14.51 -7.45 -9.55
CA GLY A 76 15.97 -7.51 -9.57
C GLY A 76 16.56 -8.27 -10.77
N THR A 77 15.78 -9.15 -11.41
CA THR A 77 16.17 -9.86 -12.64
C THR A 77 15.58 -9.28 -13.93
N GLY A 78 14.86 -8.15 -13.84
CA GLY A 78 14.28 -7.46 -15.00
C GLY A 78 13.06 -8.15 -15.62
N ARG A 79 12.35 -9.01 -14.85
CA ARG A 79 11.08 -9.62 -15.24
C ARG A 79 9.91 -8.66 -15.05
N TYR A 80 10.00 -7.80 -14.05
CA TYR A 80 9.05 -6.75 -13.73
C TYR A 80 9.73 -5.39 -13.88
N MET A 81 9.10 -4.48 -14.61
CA MET A 81 9.65 -3.16 -14.89
C MET A 81 9.46 -2.18 -13.72
N MET A 82 8.43 -2.42 -12.91
CA MET A 82 8.04 -1.57 -11.77
C MET A 82 7.55 -2.42 -10.62
N LEU A 83 7.68 -1.87 -9.40
CA LEU A 83 7.03 -2.34 -8.18
C LEU A 83 6.30 -1.18 -7.52
N LEU A 84 5.13 -1.45 -6.95
CA LEU A 84 4.48 -0.57 -5.98
C LEU A 84 4.75 -1.12 -4.58
N GLU A 85 5.62 -0.44 -3.83
CA GLU A 85 6.10 -0.93 -2.53
C GLU A 85 6.55 0.21 -1.61
N GLY A 86 6.77 -0.12 -0.36
CA GLY A 86 7.30 0.83 0.60
C GLY A 86 8.83 0.93 0.61
N PRO A 87 9.40 1.86 1.39
CA PRO A 87 10.85 2.14 1.40
C PRO A 87 11.70 0.96 1.90
N TRP A 88 11.14 0.02 2.68
CA TRP A 88 11.82 -1.24 3.09
C TRP A 88 12.33 -2.05 1.90
N LYS A 89 11.67 -1.95 0.75
CA LYS A 89 12.07 -2.67 -0.45
C LYS A 89 13.44 -2.24 -0.97
N THR A 90 13.85 -1.01 -0.71
CA THR A 90 15.19 -0.52 -1.09
C THR A 90 16.30 -1.27 -0.36
N ALA A 91 16.14 -1.52 0.94
CA ALA A 91 17.11 -2.30 1.71
C ALA A 91 17.13 -3.78 1.30
N GLU A 92 15.96 -4.36 1.01
CA GLU A 92 15.84 -5.74 0.51
C GLU A 92 16.56 -5.90 -0.84
N LEU A 93 16.32 -4.99 -1.78
CA LEU A 93 16.99 -4.99 -3.09
C LEU A 93 18.50 -4.79 -2.97
N ALA A 94 18.96 -3.88 -2.11
CA ALA A 94 20.39 -3.69 -1.88
C ALA A 94 21.08 -4.95 -1.33
N GLY A 95 20.38 -5.73 -0.52
CA GLY A 95 20.89 -7.00 0.01
C GLY A 95 20.90 -8.14 -1.02
N ALA A 96 19.83 -8.27 -1.80
CA ALA A 96 19.65 -9.37 -2.73
C ALA A 96 20.28 -9.11 -4.11
N TYR A 97 20.30 -7.85 -4.56
CA TYR A 97 20.72 -7.43 -5.89
C TYR A 97 21.59 -6.16 -5.84
N PRO A 98 22.78 -6.21 -5.22
CA PRO A 98 23.60 -5.02 -4.91
C PRO A 98 24.04 -4.23 -6.16
N ASP A 99 24.15 -4.88 -7.32
CA ASP A 99 24.55 -4.25 -8.58
C ASP A 99 23.35 -3.79 -9.43
N PHE A 100 22.11 -3.98 -8.95
CA PHE A 100 20.91 -3.62 -9.69
C PHE A 100 20.66 -2.11 -9.61
N ASN A 101 20.63 -1.47 -10.77
CA ASN A 101 20.39 -0.03 -10.87
C ASN A 101 18.91 0.24 -11.15
N TYR A 102 18.24 0.95 -10.22
CA TYR A 102 16.85 1.33 -10.31
C TYR A 102 16.63 2.73 -9.71
N GLY A 103 15.52 3.34 -10.00
CA GLY A 103 15.08 4.59 -9.37
C GLY A 103 13.80 4.39 -8.56
N THR A 104 13.51 5.35 -7.70
CA THR A 104 12.25 5.45 -6.94
C THR A 104 11.52 6.73 -7.32
N SER A 105 10.20 6.68 -7.32
CA SER A 105 9.33 7.82 -7.57
C SER A 105 8.06 7.68 -6.73
N GLU A 106 7.29 8.75 -6.64
CA GLU A 106 5.93 8.68 -6.13
C GLU A 106 5.05 7.77 -6.99
N VAL A 107 3.89 7.39 -6.45
CA VAL A 107 2.84 6.68 -7.18
C VAL A 107 2.42 7.52 -8.41
N PRO A 108 2.20 6.91 -9.58
CA PRO A 108 1.77 7.65 -10.77
C PRO A 108 0.52 8.50 -10.51
N ALA A 109 0.58 9.77 -10.88
CA ALA A 109 -0.53 10.69 -10.71
C ALA A 109 -1.70 10.32 -11.63
N GLY A 110 -2.89 10.29 -11.06
CA GLY A 110 -4.16 10.24 -11.79
C GLY A 110 -4.82 11.62 -11.86
N SER A 111 -6.14 11.65 -12.07
CA SER A 111 -6.92 12.90 -12.14
C SER A 111 -6.92 13.73 -10.85
N ALA A 112 -6.71 13.08 -9.70
CA ALA A 112 -6.64 13.71 -8.37
C ALA A 112 -5.21 13.93 -7.87
N GLY A 113 -4.19 13.62 -8.66
CA GLY A 113 -2.78 13.72 -8.29
C GLY A 113 -2.18 12.37 -7.91
N SER A 114 -0.97 12.40 -7.34
CA SER A 114 -0.30 11.23 -6.76
C SER A 114 -0.73 11.10 -5.30
N ILE A 115 -1.50 10.06 -4.98
CA ILE A 115 -2.01 9.83 -3.63
C ILE A 115 -1.60 8.43 -3.18
N SER A 116 -0.67 8.37 -2.23
CA SER A 116 -0.22 7.13 -1.64
C SER A 116 -1.06 6.73 -0.41
N VAL A 117 -0.86 5.51 0.07
CA VAL A 117 -1.44 5.06 1.34
C VAL A 117 -0.46 5.34 2.47
N LEU A 118 -0.95 5.92 3.56
CA LEU A 118 -0.19 6.07 4.79
C LEU A 118 -0.29 4.76 5.59
N GLY A 119 0.86 4.23 5.96
CA GLY A 119 0.99 3.08 6.85
C GLY A 119 1.94 3.39 8.00
N GLY A 120 2.07 2.43 8.91
CA GLY A 120 2.97 2.50 10.04
C GLY A 120 2.74 1.32 10.98
N GLU A 121 3.74 1.00 11.77
CA GLU A 121 3.68 -0.02 12.79
C GLU A 121 3.55 0.62 14.16
N ASP A 122 2.54 0.21 14.91
CA ASP A 122 2.31 0.65 16.28
C ASP A 122 2.92 -0.32 17.28
N ILE A 123 3.57 0.21 18.32
CA ILE A 123 3.99 -0.59 19.46
C ILE A 123 3.02 -0.38 20.62
N ALA A 124 2.36 -1.44 21.06
CA ALA A 124 1.37 -1.42 22.13
C ALA A 124 1.82 -2.23 23.34
N MET A 125 1.39 -1.80 24.53
CA MET A 125 1.65 -2.50 25.78
C MET A 125 0.36 -3.04 26.38
N PHE A 126 0.32 -4.34 26.62
CA PHE A 126 -0.77 -4.97 27.36
C PHE A 126 -0.64 -4.77 28.87
N ASN A 127 -1.75 -4.87 29.58
CA ASN A 127 -1.81 -4.78 31.04
C ASN A 127 -1.23 -6.06 31.70
N THR A 128 0.10 -6.16 31.71
CA THR A 128 0.84 -7.31 32.25
C THR A 128 1.60 -6.95 33.53
N ALA A 129 2.22 -7.95 34.16
CA ALA A 129 3.02 -7.76 35.37
C ALA A 129 4.30 -6.93 35.16
N ASN A 130 4.88 -6.92 33.93
CA ASN A 130 6.14 -6.23 33.62
C ASN A 130 5.92 -4.93 32.80
N LYS A 131 5.03 -4.08 33.24
CA LYS A 131 4.75 -2.80 32.56
C LYS A 131 5.96 -1.87 32.47
N GLU A 132 6.77 -1.82 33.52
CA GLU A 132 7.94 -0.95 33.57
C GLU A 132 8.99 -1.38 32.52
N GLY A 133 9.23 -2.68 32.38
CA GLY A 133 10.11 -3.20 31.36
C GLY A 133 9.58 -2.96 29.95
N ALA A 134 8.28 -3.20 29.70
CA ALA A 134 7.63 -2.92 28.44
C ALA A 134 7.71 -1.42 28.06
N TRP A 135 7.47 -0.52 29.03
CA TRP A 135 7.59 0.91 28.79
C TRP A 135 9.02 1.35 28.47
N LYS A 136 10.03 0.78 29.13
CA LYS A 136 11.44 1.03 28.78
C LYS A 136 11.76 0.61 27.35
N PHE A 137 11.25 -0.55 26.92
CA PHE A 137 11.42 -1.03 25.55
C PHE A 137 10.72 -0.12 24.53
N MET A 138 9.47 0.28 24.77
CA MET A 138 8.77 1.22 23.89
C MET A 138 9.54 2.53 23.71
N LYS A 139 10.06 3.11 24.81
CA LYS A 139 10.89 4.32 24.75
C LYS A 139 12.21 4.09 23.99
N PHE A 140 12.80 2.91 24.10
CA PHE A 140 13.99 2.56 23.33
C PHE A 140 13.67 2.49 21.84
N MET A 141 12.59 1.84 21.44
CA MET A 141 12.20 1.70 20.03
C MET A 141 11.89 3.05 19.35
N THR A 142 11.45 4.05 20.10
CA THR A 142 11.20 5.42 19.59
C THR A 142 12.38 6.38 19.83
N SER A 143 13.52 5.88 20.34
CA SER A 143 14.72 6.70 20.51
C SER A 143 15.39 7.01 19.16
N GLU A 144 16.13 8.12 19.11
CA GLU A 144 16.92 8.51 17.95
C GLU A 144 17.78 7.35 17.43
N TYR A 145 18.56 6.71 18.31
CA TYR A 145 19.42 5.59 17.95
C TYR A 145 18.65 4.42 17.30
N ALA A 146 17.56 3.95 17.94
CA ALA A 146 16.80 2.83 17.40
C ALA A 146 16.14 3.16 16.06
N GLN A 147 15.65 4.39 15.90
CA GLN A 147 15.02 4.86 14.68
C GLN A 147 16.03 5.05 13.54
N GLU A 148 17.26 5.48 13.82
CA GLU A 148 18.35 5.48 12.84
C GLU A 148 18.76 4.08 12.39
N GLU A 149 18.80 3.11 13.32
CA GLU A 149 19.07 1.71 12.94
C GLU A 149 17.93 1.12 12.08
N MET A 150 16.68 1.46 12.39
CA MET A 150 15.53 1.06 11.57
C MET A 150 15.55 1.71 10.18
N ALA A 151 16.05 2.94 10.06
CA ALA A 151 16.20 3.60 8.77
C ALA A 151 17.13 2.84 7.81
N LYS A 152 18.16 2.18 8.33
CA LYS A 152 19.06 1.32 7.53
C LYS A 152 18.34 0.10 6.94
N CYS A 153 17.21 -0.29 7.54
CA CYS A 153 16.33 -1.35 7.04
C CYS A 153 15.20 -0.80 6.15
N GLY A 154 15.23 0.48 5.79
CA GLY A 154 14.23 1.10 4.94
C GLY A 154 12.98 1.59 5.66
N GLN A 155 13.00 1.72 6.99
CA GLN A 155 11.89 2.28 7.75
C GLN A 155 12.07 3.79 7.94
N ILE A 156 11.06 4.58 7.61
CA ILE A 156 11.08 6.03 7.82
C ILE A 156 10.94 6.31 9.32
N PRO A 157 11.91 7.02 9.95
CA PRO A 157 11.84 7.32 11.37
C PRO A 157 10.63 8.17 11.75
N VAL A 158 10.01 7.87 12.88
CA VAL A 158 8.99 8.69 13.52
C VAL A 158 9.57 9.66 14.57
N ASN A 159 10.85 9.50 14.91
CA ASN A 159 11.58 10.43 15.77
C ASN A 159 12.12 11.58 14.91
N GLU A 160 11.75 12.83 15.22
CA GLU A 160 12.11 14.02 14.44
C GLU A 160 13.63 14.21 14.34
N THR A 161 14.39 13.95 15.42
CA THR A 161 15.85 14.07 15.40
C THR A 161 16.47 13.03 14.48
N ALA A 162 15.99 11.78 14.54
CA ALA A 162 16.44 10.71 13.65
C ALA A 162 16.09 11.00 12.20
N LEU A 163 14.91 11.59 11.93
CA LEU A 163 14.48 11.97 10.58
C LEU A 163 15.42 12.99 9.93
N ASP A 164 16.00 13.90 10.73
CA ASP A 164 16.97 14.90 10.26
C ASP A 164 18.40 14.37 10.17
N SER A 165 18.66 13.15 10.57
CA SER A 165 19.98 12.54 10.60
C SER A 165 20.59 12.35 9.20
N GLN A 166 21.91 12.21 9.14
CA GLN A 166 22.61 11.91 7.88
C GLN A 166 22.22 10.52 7.34
N THR A 167 21.97 9.55 8.22
CA THR A 167 21.53 8.19 7.85
C THR A 167 20.26 8.24 7.00
N VAL A 168 19.28 9.06 7.38
CA VAL A 168 18.03 9.22 6.62
C VAL A 168 18.26 9.96 5.31
N LYS A 169 19.10 11.01 5.32
CA LYS A 169 19.42 11.75 4.10
C LYS A 169 20.16 10.89 3.07
N ASP A 170 20.99 9.96 3.53
CA ASP A 170 21.73 9.03 2.66
C ASP A 170 20.87 7.87 2.18
N ALA A 171 19.77 7.54 2.86
CA ALA A 171 18.93 6.37 2.60
C ALA A 171 17.98 6.51 1.41
N SER A 172 18.07 7.55 0.60
CA SER A 172 17.23 7.76 -0.59
C SER A 172 15.72 7.79 -0.32
N PHE A 173 15.31 8.29 0.85
CA PHE A 173 13.90 8.39 1.23
C PHE A 173 13.15 9.56 0.57
N ALA A 174 13.81 10.42 -0.19
CA ALA A 174 13.21 11.64 -0.70
C ALA A 174 11.85 11.44 -1.41
N PRO A 175 11.68 10.49 -2.35
CA PRO A 175 10.37 10.28 -2.98
C PRO A 175 9.29 9.78 -2.02
N PHE A 176 9.67 9.00 -1.00
CA PHE A 176 8.74 8.51 0.02
C PHE A 176 8.32 9.63 0.98
N LEU A 177 9.25 10.51 1.36
CA LEU A 177 8.94 11.69 2.19
C LEU A 177 8.04 12.68 1.44
N GLU A 178 8.22 12.84 0.14
CA GLU A 178 7.31 13.61 -0.72
C GLU A 178 5.92 12.97 -0.75
N ALA A 179 5.85 11.66 -0.97
CA ALA A 179 4.59 10.91 -1.02
C ALA A 179 3.77 11.00 0.28
N ILE A 180 4.43 11.11 1.45
CA ILE A 180 3.74 11.30 2.74
C ILE A 180 2.91 12.59 2.75
N THR A 181 3.32 13.64 2.04
CA THR A 181 2.63 14.94 2.06
C THR A 181 1.22 14.87 1.45
N THR A 182 0.97 13.92 0.57
CA THR A 182 -0.31 13.69 -0.11
C THR A 182 -0.96 12.35 0.27
N ALA A 183 -0.29 11.53 1.08
CA ALA A 183 -0.78 10.22 1.47
C ALA A 183 -2.06 10.31 2.31
N LYS A 184 -2.93 9.32 2.11
CA LYS A 184 -4.17 9.17 2.88
C LYS A 184 -4.09 7.95 3.82
N ALA A 185 -4.64 8.12 5.02
CA ALA A 185 -4.89 6.99 5.90
C ALA A 185 -6.07 6.15 5.38
N ARG A 186 -6.02 4.85 5.62
CA ARG A 186 -7.19 3.97 5.44
C ARG A 186 -8.29 4.39 6.41
N PRO A 187 -9.57 4.06 6.15
CA PRO A 187 -10.66 4.38 7.07
C PRO A 187 -10.38 3.95 8.51
N THR A 188 -10.53 4.87 9.45
CA THR A 188 -10.26 4.63 10.88
C THR A 188 -11.56 4.21 11.57
N VAL A 189 -11.98 2.98 11.32
CA VAL A 189 -13.21 2.37 11.87
C VAL A 189 -12.89 1.02 12.48
N ALA A 190 -13.69 0.58 13.46
CA ALA A 190 -13.48 -0.69 14.15
C ALA A 190 -13.57 -1.89 13.21
N SER A 191 -14.48 -1.81 12.24
CA SER A 191 -14.73 -2.85 11.21
C SER A 191 -13.76 -2.79 10.01
N TRP A 192 -12.63 -2.06 10.11
CA TRP A 192 -11.70 -1.93 8.98
C TRP A 192 -11.22 -3.27 8.43
N SER A 193 -10.90 -4.23 9.29
CA SER A 193 -10.40 -5.53 8.86
C SER A 193 -11.42 -6.30 7.99
N GLU A 194 -12.70 -6.19 8.35
CA GLU A 194 -13.80 -6.80 7.60
C GLU A 194 -14.03 -6.07 6.27
N ILE A 195 -13.95 -4.76 6.27
CA ILE A 195 -14.04 -3.92 5.06
C ILE A 195 -12.89 -4.23 4.10
N ASP A 196 -11.66 -4.30 4.59
CA ASP A 196 -10.48 -4.62 3.79
C ASP A 196 -10.56 -6.03 3.18
N ASN A 197 -11.07 -6.99 3.94
CA ASN A 197 -11.32 -8.34 3.42
C ASN A 197 -12.41 -8.35 2.34
N ALA A 198 -13.50 -7.62 2.54
CA ALA A 198 -14.58 -7.51 1.54
C ALA A 198 -14.08 -6.84 0.26
N LEU A 199 -13.27 -5.78 0.38
CA LEU A 199 -12.61 -5.12 -0.74
C LEU A 199 -11.68 -6.09 -1.48
N THR A 200 -10.84 -6.84 -0.76
CA THR A 200 -9.92 -7.84 -1.34
C THR A 200 -10.66 -8.91 -2.13
N VAL A 201 -11.78 -9.41 -1.60
CA VAL A 201 -12.64 -10.39 -2.29
C VAL A 201 -13.21 -9.79 -3.56
N ALA A 202 -13.79 -8.59 -3.47
CA ALA A 202 -14.39 -7.90 -4.63
C ALA A 202 -13.34 -7.63 -5.73
N MET A 203 -12.15 -7.15 -5.36
CA MET A 203 -11.06 -6.93 -6.31
C MET A 203 -10.59 -8.24 -6.96
N THR A 204 -10.52 -9.32 -6.19
CA THR A 204 -10.18 -10.64 -6.71
C THR A 204 -11.22 -11.13 -7.71
N ASP A 205 -12.50 -10.96 -7.40
CA ASP A 205 -13.58 -11.36 -8.29
C ASP A 205 -13.52 -10.60 -9.64
N MET A 206 -13.25 -9.31 -9.60
CA MET A 206 -13.14 -8.50 -10.81
C MET A 206 -11.88 -8.82 -11.62
N ILE A 207 -10.72 -8.91 -10.98
CA ILE A 207 -9.41 -9.05 -11.66
C ILE A 207 -9.14 -10.49 -12.08
N VAL A 208 -9.44 -11.47 -11.21
CA VAL A 208 -9.08 -12.87 -11.45
C VAL A 208 -10.24 -13.65 -12.06
N ASN A 209 -11.47 -13.41 -11.59
CA ASN A 209 -12.66 -14.15 -12.00
C ASN A 209 -13.47 -13.46 -13.11
N GLY A 210 -13.12 -12.21 -13.49
CA GLY A 210 -13.77 -11.48 -14.57
C GLY A 210 -15.19 -11.00 -14.26
N ALA A 211 -15.51 -10.75 -12.98
CA ALA A 211 -16.78 -10.20 -12.58
C ALA A 211 -16.98 -8.76 -13.10
N ASP A 212 -18.21 -8.36 -13.33
CA ASP A 212 -18.56 -7.01 -13.75
C ASP A 212 -18.21 -5.99 -12.66
N VAL A 213 -17.45 -4.95 -13.03
CA VAL A 213 -16.91 -3.98 -12.08
C VAL A 213 -18.02 -3.19 -11.38
N GLN A 214 -18.98 -2.63 -12.13
CA GLN A 214 -20.04 -1.82 -11.54
C GLN A 214 -20.90 -2.66 -10.60
N GLN A 215 -21.32 -3.84 -11.04
CA GLN A 215 -22.17 -4.72 -10.24
C GLN A 215 -21.46 -5.19 -8.97
N THR A 216 -20.18 -5.51 -9.05
CA THR A 216 -19.38 -5.95 -7.89
C THR A 216 -19.20 -4.82 -6.89
N LEU A 217 -18.91 -3.60 -7.35
CA LEU A 217 -18.77 -2.44 -6.48
C LEU A 217 -20.10 -1.98 -5.87
N ASP A 218 -21.24 -2.16 -6.56
CA ASP A 218 -22.57 -1.92 -5.98
C ASP A 218 -22.86 -2.88 -4.82
N GLN A 219 -22.50 -4.16 -4.96
CA GLN A 219 -22.63 -5.15 -3.89
C GLN A 219 -21.67 -4.87 -2.73
N LEU A 220 -20.44 -4.46 -3.04
CA LEU A 220 -19.45 -4.08 -2.04
C LEU A 220 -19.92 -2.87 -1.23
N ALA A 221 -20.56 -1.88 -1.87
CA ALA A 221 -21.11 -0.70 -1.18
C ALA A 221 -22.11 -1.12 -0.10
N VAL A 222 -23.05 -2.00 -0.43
CA VAL A 222 -24.05 -2.53 0.53
C VAL A 222 -23.36 -3.28 1.68
N THR A 223 -22.33 -4.06 1.37
CA THR A 223 -21.57 -4.80 2.38
C THR A 223 -20.85 -3.87 3.35
N ILE A 224 -20.16 -2.85 2.82
CA ILE A 224 -19.42 -1.89 3.65
C ILE A 224 -20.40 -1.04 4.48
N ASP A 225 -21.52 -0.58 3.90
CA ASP A 225 -22.54 0.18 4.65
C ASP A 225 -23.08 -0.64 5.84
N GLY A 226 -23.25 -1.96 5.66
CA GLY A 226 -23.60 -2.86 6.76
C GLY A 226 -22.56 -2.91 7.87
N LEU A 227 -21.28 -3.01 7.51
CA LEU A 227 -20.14 -3.05 8.44
C LEU A 227 -19.90 -1.70 9.15
N LEU A 228 -20.26 -0.59 8.52
CA LEU A 228 -20.15 0.74 9.13
C LEU A 228 -21.27 1.04 10.11
N ALA A 229 -22.40 0.30 10.02
CA ALA A 229 -23.56 0.47 10.91
C ALA A 229 -23.44 -0.31 12.22
N GLU A 230 -22.46 -1.19 12.39
CA GLU A 230 -22.19 -1.98 13.60
C GLU A 230 -21.39 -1.17 14.64
#